data_e908b10a32e0e446894fee04db746fa1
#
_entry.id   e908b10a32e0e446894fee04db746fa1
#
_cell.length_a   1.000
_cell.length_b   1.000
_cell.length_c   1.000
_cell.angle_alpha   90.00
_cell.angle_beta   90.00
_cell.angle_gamma   90.00
#
_symmetry.space_group_name_H-M   'P 1'
#
loop_
_entity.id
_entity.type
_entity.pdbx_description
1 polymer ?
#
loop_
_entity_poly.entity_id
_entity_poly.type
_entity_poly.pdbx_seq_one_letter_code
_entity_poly.pdbx_strand_id
1 'polypeptide(L)'
;MAKRSLEVVEENGRATETSAAGVGGSEERVDRLVALGRALSDPIRVRMLGMMAEAAAEGRGCCGLPDLGVPTGVENTGDSGICVCEFEDIFSMGQSKVSYHIRKLKDAGLVREERRGRWNFYSLDEGTVRKLLRETGEYLGAFPPADALAVQSRESGNDD
;
A
#
# COMPACT_ATOMS: atom_id res chain seq x y z
N MET A 1 -10.09 -42.76 -53.35
CA MET A 1 -9.75 -41.69 -52.35
C MET A 1 -10.88 -41.68 -51.33
N ALA A 2 -10.68 -42.32 -50.19
CA ALA A 2 -11.72 -42.54 -49.18
C ALA A 2 -11.64 -41.40 -48.16
N LYS A 3 -12.74 -40.66 -48.01
CA LYS A 3 -12.95 -39.72 -46.90
C LYS A 3 -13.41 -40.51 -45.68
N ARG A 4 -12.60 -40.51 -44.63
CA ARG A 4 -12.94 -41.10 -43.35
C ARG A 4 -13.65 -40.03 -42.52
N SER A 5 -14.96 -40.23 -42.32
CA SER A 5 -15.76 -39.50 -41.36
C SER A 5 -15.35 -39.95 -39.94
N LEU A 6 -15.00 -39.01 -39.10
CA LEU A 6 -14.85 -39.25 -37.66
C LEU A 6 -16.19 -38.93 -37.00
N GLU A 7 -16.84 -39.97 -36.48
CA GLU A 7 -17.99 -39.85 -35.59
C GLU A 7 -17.55 -39.20 -34.26
N VAL A 8 -18.25 -38.14 -33.92
CA VAL A 8 -18.14 -37.50 -32.61
C VAL A 8 -19.06 -38.25 -31.66
N VAL A 9 -18.48 -38.91 -30.68
CA VAL A 9 -19.21 -39.51 -29.57
C VAL A 9 -19.56 -38.39 -28.60
N GLU A 10 -20.86 -38.11 -28.47
CA GLU A 10 -21.39 -37.27 -27.39
C GLU A 10 -21.37 -38.08 -26.09
N GLU A 11 -20.54 -37.70 -25.12
CA GLU A 11 -20.68 -38.12 -23.74
C GLU A 11 -20.93 -36.93 -22.82
N ASN A 12 -22.16 -36.91 -22.43
CA ASN A 12 -22.76 -36.31 -21.20
C ASN A 12 -21.88 -35.50 -20.27
N GLY A 13 -22.22 -34.24 -20.28
CA GLY A 13 -22.71 -33.51 -19.09
C GLY A 13 -21.93 -33.55 -17.79
N ARG A 14 -21.17 -32.55 -17.57
CA ARG A 14 -21.24 -31.76 -16.32
C ARG A 14 -20.45 -30.48 -16.54
N ALA A 15 -21.16 -29.42 -16.88
CA ALA A 15 -20.61 -28.08 -16.78
C ALA A 15 -20.24 -27.81 -15.31
N THR A 16 -18.97 -27.94 -15.01
CA THR A 16 -18.44 -27.31 -13.80
C THR A 16 -18.36 -25.82 -14.11
N GLU A 17 -19.33 -25.08 -13.63
CA GLU A 17 -19.23 -23.63 -13.54
C GLU A 17 -18.01 -23.30 -12.68
N THR A 18 -16.90 -23.10 -13.34
CA THR A 18 -15.70 -22.52 -12.70
C THR A 18 -16.05 -21.07 -12.41
N SER A 19 -16.38 -20.82 -11.15
CA SER A 19 -16.72 -19.50 -10.62
C SER A 19 -15.70 -18.46 -11.08
N ALA A 20 -16.12 -17.56 -11.95
CA ALA A 20 -15.34 -16.44 -12.47
C ALA A 20 -14.95 -15.41 -11.37
N ALA A 21 -15.38 -15.61 -10.14
CA ALA A 21 -15.08 -14.77 -8.98
C ALA A 21 -13.63 -14.90 -8.45
N GLY A 22 -12.90 -15.95 -8.84
CA GLY A 22 -11.53 -16.18 -8.35
C GLY A 22 -10.43 -15.49 -9.17
N VAL A 23 -10.67 -15.23 -10.46
CA VAL A 23 -9.63 -14.71 -11.38
C VAL A 23 -9.44 -13.20 -11.22
N GLY A 24 -10.49 -12.42 -11.07
CA GLY A 24 -10.40 -10.97 -10.87
C GLY A 24 -9.64 -10.56 -9.62
N GLY A 25 -9.86 -11.25 -8.50
CA GLY A 25 -9.17 -10.96 -7.25
C GLY A 25 -7.66 -11.26 -7.28
N SER A 26 -7.23 -12.19 -8.13
CA SER A 26 -5.81 -12.52 -8.31
C SER A 26 -5.06 -11.44 -9.10
N GLU A 27 -5.64 -10.95 -10.20
CA GLU A 27 -5.02 -9.92 -11.04
C GLU A 27 -4.93 -8.58 -10.29
N GLU A 28 -6.00 -8.16 -9.61
CA GLU A 28 -5.98 -6.95 -8.78
C GLU A 28 -4.93 -7.02 -7.68
N ARG A 29 -4.71 -8.20 -7.10
CA ARG A 29 -3.66 -8.42 -6.10
C ARG A 29 -2.27 -8.23 -6.72
N VAL A 30 -2.02 -8.82 -7.88
CA VAL A 30 -0.75 -8.66 -8.61
C VAL A 30 -0.51 -7.19 -8.95
N ASP A 31 -1.53 -6.48 -9.43
CA ASP A 31 -1.42 -5.06 -9.76
C ASP A 31 -1.03 -4.21 -8.53
N ARG A 32 -1.64 -4.47 -7.36
CA ARG A 32 -1.26 -3.80 -6.11
C ARG A 32 0.18 -4.09 -5.70
N LEU A 33 0.63 -5.34 -5.82
CA LEU A 33 2.01 -5.73 -5.51
C LEU A 33 3.00 -5.06 -6.47
N VAL A 34 2.66 -4.98 -7.75
CA VAL A 34 3.47 -4.29 -8.77
C VAL A 34 3.53 -2.79 -8.47
N ALA A 35 2.41 -2.17 -8.09
CA ALA A 35 2.38 -0.75 -7.70
C ALA A 35 3.26 -0.49 -6.48
N LEU A 36 3.19 -1.33 -5.45
CA LEU A 36 4.07 -1.28 -4.29
C LEU A 36 5.55 -1.42 -4.69
N GLY A 37 5.90 -2.44 -5.47
CA GLY A 37 7.26 -2.64 -5.95
C GLY A 37 7.80 -1.44 -6.71
N ARG A 38 6.99 -0.87 -7.61
CA ARG A 38 7.35 0.36 -8.35
C ARG A 38 7.52 1.56 -7.43
N ALA A 39 6.69 1.71 -6.42
CA ALA A 39 6.83 2.79 -5.44
C ALA A 39 8.14 2.66 -4.65
N LEU A 40 8.50 1.47 -4.22
CA LEU A 40 9.69 1.20 -3.41
C LEU A 40 11.00 1.05 -4.23
N SER A 41 10.95 1.04 -5.55
CA SER A 41 12.14 0.88 -6.41
C SER A 41 13.06 2.10 -6.47
N ASP A 42 12.67 3.22 -5.86
CA ASP A 42 13.42 4.48 -5.88
C ASP A 42 13.89 4.83 -4.46
N PRO A 43 15.20 5.06 -4.23
CA PRO A 43 15.73 5.31 -2.89
C PRO A 43 15.22 6.61 -2.26
N ILE A 44 14.86 7.61 -3.06
CA ILE A 44 14.29 8.86 -2.55
C ILE A 44 12.91 8.59 -1.96
N ARG A 45 12.07 7.83 -2.66
CA ARG A 45 10.73 7.48 -2.18
C ARG A 45 10.79 6.65 -0.89
N VAL A 46 11.72 5.71 -0.79
CA VAL A 46 11.91 4.92 0.43
C VAL A 46 12.32 5.82 1.60
N ARG A 47 13.23 6.77 1.37
CA ARG A 47 13.63 7.75 2.41
C ARG A 47 12.48 8.66 2.81
N MET A 48 11.67 9.13 1.85
CA MET A 48 10.46 9.92 2.16
C MET A 48 9.49 9.16 3.06
N LEU A 49 9.25 7.87 2.77
CA LEU A 49 8.40 7.03 3.62
C LEU A 49 9.00 6.86 5.04
N GLY A 50 10.32 6.66 5.14
CA GLY A 50 11.02 6.59 6.42
C GLY A 50 10.83 7.86 7.25
N MET A 51 11.01 9.03 6.66
CA MET A 51 10.77 10.32 7.32
C MET A 51 9.34 10.48 7.83
N MET A 52 8.34 10.07 7.01
CA MET A 52 6.94 10.11 7.42
C MET A 52 6.66 9.15 8.58
N ALA A 53 7.29 7.97 8.58
CA ALA A 53 7.17 6.99 9.66
C ALA A 53 7.81 7.51 10.98
N GLU A 54 8.99 8.12 10.90
CA GLU A 54 9.68 8.74 12.03
C GLU A 54 8.86 9.91 12.60
N ALA A 55 8.35 10.79 11.73
CA ALA A 55 7.50 11.90 12.15
C ALA A 55 6.24 11.43 12.88
N ALA A 56 5.64 10.33 12.39
CA ALA A 56 4.47 9.71 13.02
C ALA A 56 4.83 9.13 14.40
N ALA A 57 5.96 8.42 14.52
CA ALA A 57 6.39 7.80 15.76
C ALA A 57 6.74 8.83 16.85
N GLU A 58 7.30 9.97 16.45
CA GLU A 58 7.71 11.04 17.37
C GLU A 58 6.62 12.08 17.63
N GLY A 59 5.46 11.97 16.96
CA GLY A 59 4.39 12.96 17.03
C GLY A 59 4.83 14.33 16.53
N ARG A 60 5.86 14.38 15.67
CA ARG A 60 6.37 15.63 15.10
C ARG A 60 5.45 16.11 13.99
N GLY A 61 4.94 17.31 14.15
CA GLY A 61 4.37 18.06 13.02
C GLY A 61 5.48 18.59 12.12
N CYS A 62 5.08 19.04 10.92
CA CYS A 62 5.98 19.73 9.98
C CYS A 62 6.76 20.84 10.66
N CYS A 63 7.99 21.04 10.15
CA CYS A 63 8.93 22.08 10.53
C CYS A 63 8.25 23.29 11.18
N GLY A 64 8.57 23.49 12.44
CA GLY A 64 8.25 24.74 13.13
C GLY A 64 9.03 25.88 12.48
N LEU A 65 8.60 26.32 11.30
CA LEU A 65 9.03 27.57 10.70
C LEU A 65 8.08 28.66 11.20
N PRO A 66 8.37 29.29 12.36
CA PRO A 66 7.56 30.36 12.91
C PRO A 66 7.47 31.55 11.95
N ASP A 67 8.44 31.70 11.05
CA ASP A 67 8.57 32.82 10.14
C ASP A 67 7.68 32.75 8.89
N LEU A 68 7.07 31.62 8.57
CA LEU A 68 6.22 31.48 7.39
C LEU A 68 4.70 31.55 7.67
N GLY A 69 4.31 31.93 8.90
CA GLY A 69 2.91 32.05 9.28
C GLY A 69 2.13 30.73 9.15
N VAL A 70 2.82 29.62 9.26
CA VAL A 70 2.19 28.31 9.46
C VAL A 70 1.64 28.33 10.88
N PRO A 71 0.33 28.13 11.11
CA PRO A 71 -0.20 28.09 12.45
C PRO A 71 0.48 26.97 13.23
N THR A 72 1.41 27.33 14.13
CA THR A 72 2.03 26.42 15.09
C THR A 72 1.05 25.98 16.18
N GLY A 73 -0.19 26.44 16.10
CA GLY A 73 -1.25 26.25 17.07
C GLY A 73 -2.31 25.24 16.66
N VAL A 74 -1.98 24.22 15.88
CA VAL A 74 -2.83 23.04 15.87
C VAL A 74 -2.40 22.22 17.07
N GLU A 75 -3.11 22.45 18.17
CA GLU A 75 -3.07 21.60 19.35
C GLU A 75 -3.07 20.15 18.87
N ASN A 76 -2.04 19.44 19.20
CA ASN A 76 -1.77 18.01 19.22
C ASN A 76 -2.96 17.12 18.82
N THR A 77 -3.46 17.24 17.59
CA THR A 77 -4.54 16.39 17.06
C THR A 77 -4.00 15.09 16.48
N GLY A 78 -2.77 14.68 16.83
CA GLY A 78 -2.21 13.41 16.38
C GLY A 78 -1.82 13.36 14.89
N ASP A 79 -1.97 14.45 14.16
CA ASP A 79 -1.72 14.53 12.73
C ASP A 79 -0.28 15.01 12.45
N SER A 80 0.65 14.07 12.57
CA SER A 80 2.01 14.22 12.09
C SER A 80 2.05 14.15 10.57
N GLY A 81 2.35 15.27 9.91
CA GLY A 81 2.49 15.34 8.46
C GLY A 81 3.69 16.18 8.06
N ILE A 82 4.35 15.83 6.98
CA ILE A 82 5.51 16.55 6.42
C ILE A 82 5.06 17.38 5.23
N CYS A 83 5.46 18.65 5.17
CA CYS A 83 5.14 19.51 4.03
C CYS A 83 6.15 19.30 2.88
N VAL A 84 5.79 19.77 1.67
CA VAL A 84 6.71 19.72 0.51
C VAL A 84 7.99 20.47 0.80
N CYS A 85 7.95 21.60 1.49
CA CYS A 85 9.11 22.43 1.81
C CYS A 85 10.18 21.66 2.61
N GLU A 86 9.77 20.80 3.55
CA GLU A 86 10.71 19.99 4.31
C GLU A 86 11.41 18.93 3.46
N PHE A 87 10.69 18.33 2.52
CA PHE A 87 11.30 17.43 1.54
C PHE A 87 12.24 18.15 0.57
N GLU A 88 11.90 19.38 0.15
CA GLU A 88 12.77 20.21 -0.70
C GLU A 88 14.10 20.48 -0.02
N ASP A 89 14.05 20.84 1.25
CA ASP A 89 15.22 21.15 2.09
C ASP A 89 16.11 19.91 2.28
N ILE A 90 15.53 18.82 2.78
CA ILE A 90 16.30 17.60 3.12
C ILE A 90 16.90 16.93 1.88
N PHE A 91 16.16 16.89 0.78
CA PHE A 91 16.64 16.24 -0.45
C PHE A 91 17.36 17.19 -1.40
N SER A 92 17.41 18.49 -1.08
CA SER A 92 17.96 19.54 -1.96
C SER A 92 17.38 19.46 -3.38
N MET A 93 16.06 19.28 -3.47
CA MET A 93 15.31 19.12 -4.71
C MET A 93 14.24 20.19 -4.84
N GLY A 94 14.00 20.66 -6.06
CA GLY A 94 12.89 21.58 -6.31
C GLY A 94 11.53 20.89 -6.21
N GLN A 95 10.51 21.70 -5.91
CA GLN A 95 9.11 21.32 -5.68
C GLN A 95 8.55 20.32 -6.71
N SER A 96 8.86 20.52 -7.99
CA SER A 96 8.35 19.65 -9.06
C SER A 96 8.84 18.20 -8.91
N LYS A 97 10.11 18.00 -8.50
CA LYS A 97 10.67 16.66 -8.25
C LYS A 97 10.07 16.03 -7.00
N VAL A 98 9.97 16.78 -5.93
CA VAL A 98 9.33 16.33 -4.68
C VAL A 98 7.89 15.91 -4.98
N SER A 99 7.12 16.76 -5.63
CA SER A 99 5.72 16.46 -6.01
C SER A 99 5.59 15.23 -6.90
N TYR A 100 6.55 14.99 -7.80
CA TYR A 100 6.60 13.78 -8.62
C TYR A 100 6.75 12.52 -7.75
N HIS A 101 7.69 12.51 -6.80
CA HIS A 101 7.91 11.35 -5.92
C HIS A 101 6.71 11.11 -5.00
N ILE A 102 6.16 12.17 -4.41
CA ILE A 102 4.96 12.09 -3.57
C ILE A 102 3.78 11.51 -4.35
N ARG A 103 3.56 11.97 -5.58
CA ARG A 103 2.47 11.44 -6.42
C ARG A 103 2.61 9.93 -6.63
N LYS A 104 3.82 9.44 -6.90
CA LYS A 104 4.07 8.00 -7.06
C LYS A 104 3.76 7.19 -5.79
N LEU A 105 4.02 7.76 -4.62
CA LEU A 105 3.66 7.16 -3.34
C LEU A 105 2.15 7.19 -3.09
N LYS A 106 1.47 8.28 -3.47
CA LYS A 106 0.01 8.40 -3.41
C LYS A 106 -0.68 7.44 -4.36
N ASP A 107 -0.19 7.32 -5.60
CA ASP A 107 -0.74 6.40 -6.61
C ASP A 107 -0.67 4.93 -6.14
N ALA A 108 0.32 4.60 -5.30
CA ALA A 108 0.46 3.29 -4.66
C ALA A 108 -0.33 3.16 -3.34
N GLY A 109 -1.03 4.21 -2.91
CA GLY A 109 -1.81 4.23 -1.67
C GLY A 109 -0.98 4.27 -0.38
N LEU A 110 0.34 4.55 -0.47
CA LEU A 110 1.22 4.52 0.69
C LEU A 110 1.19 5.80 1.52
N VAL A 111 0.70 6.90 0.94
CA VAL A 111 0.74 8.24 1.51
C VAL A 111 -0.62 8.90 1.41
N ARG A 112 -1.06 9.50 2.50
CA ARG A 112 -2.21 10.40 2.58
C ARG A 112 -1.77 11.84 2.45
N GLU A 113 -2.63 12.64 1.84
CA GLU A 113 -2.46 14.09 1.72
C GLU A 113 -3.57 14.78 2.49
N GLU A 114 -3.19 15.73 3.31
CA GLU A 114 -4.09 16.60 4.04
C GLU A 114 -3.81 18.07 3.68
N ARG A 115 -4.85 18.78 3.30
CA ARG A 115 -4.75 20.21 3.02
C ARG A 115 -5.11 21.02 4.25
N ARG A 116 -4.15 21.81 4.74
CA ARG A 116 -4.33 22.76 5.85
C ARG A 116 -4.10 24.18 5.32
N GLY A 117 -5.18 24.91 5.05
CA GLY A 117 -5.12 26.23 4.41
C GLY A 117 -4.52 26.16 3.00
N ARG A 118 -3.38 26.84 2.80
CA ARG A 118 -2.63 26.82 1.54
C ARG A 118 -1.55 25.74 1.44
N TRP A 119 -1.35 24.96 2.51
CA TRP A 119 -0.29 23.98 2.63
C TRP A 119 -0.83 22.57 2.51
N ASN A 120 -0.07 21.69 1.86
CA ASN A 120 -0.34 20.26 1.80
C ASN A 120 0.67 19.54 2.69
N PHE A 121 0.14 18.67 3.54
CA PHE A 121 0.89 17.81 4.46
C PHE A 121 0.71 16.37 4.02
N TYR A 122 1.78 15.61 4.16
CA TYR A 122 1.84 14.22 3.73
C TYR A 122 2.21 13.34 4.91
N SER A 123 1.45 12.28 5.10
CA SER A 123 1.67 11.28 6.15
C SER A 123 1.59 9.88 5.58
N LEU A 124 2.23 8.94 6.26
CA LEU A 124 2.15 7.53 5.90
C LEU A 124 0.74 7.00 6.11
N ASP A 125 0.19 6.28 5.14
CA ASP A 125 -1.01 5.47 5.36
C ASP A 125 -0.61 4.11 5.95
N GLU A 126 -0.43 4.07 7.27
CA GLU A 126 0.02 2.87 7.97
C GLU A 126 -0.90 1.67 7.74
N GLY A 127 -2.20 1.89 7.67
CA GLY A 127 -3.18 0.83 7.42
C GLY A 127 -2.95 0.17 6.07
N THR A 128 -2.83 0.99 5.02
CA THR A 128 -2.55 0.51 3.66
C THR A 128 -1.17 -0.11 3.55
N VAL A 129 -0.14 0.49 4.16
CA VAL A 129 1.22 -0.07 4.17
C VAL A 129 1.23 -1.45 4.81
N ARG A 130 0.65 -1.60 6.00
CA ARG A 130 0.55 -2.88 6.72
C ARG A 130 -0.18 -3.94 5.90
N LYS A 131 -1.30 -3.56 5.27
CA LYS A 131 -2.08 -4.44 4.41
C LYS A 131 -1.26 -4.93 3.22
N LEU A 132 -0.61 -4.02 2.48
CA LEU A 132 0.18 -4.35 1.29
C LEU A 132 1.40 -5.22 1.62
N LEU A 133 2.10 -4.95 2.73
CA LEU A 133 3.21 -5.79 3.19
C LEU A 133 2.75 -7.19 3.56
N ARG A 134 1.62 -7.31 4.23
CA ARG A 134 1.02 -8.61 4.56
C ARG A 134 0.59 -9.36 3.29
N GLU A 135 -0.15 -8.72 2.39
CA GLU A 135 -0.55 -9.31 1.10
C GLU A 135 0.66 -9.80 0.30
N THR A 136 1.75 -9.02 0.33
CA THR A 136 3.02 -9.40 -0.32
C THR A 136 3.63 -10.63 0.31
N GLY A 137 3.73 -10.67 1.64
CA GLY A 137 4.28 -11.80 2.37
C GLY A 137 3.47 -13.09 2.17
N GLU A 138 2.14 -12.98 2.20
CA GLU A 138 1.24 -14.11 1.91
C GLU A 138 1.37 -14.60 0.46
N TYR A 139 1.48 -13.68 -0.50
CA TYR A 139 1.63 -14.02 -1.92
C TYR A 139 2.95 -14.74 -2.21
N LEU A 140 4.02 -14.32 -1.55
CA LEU A 140 5.35 -14.93 -1.69
C LEU A 140 5.58 -16.15 -0.78
N GLY A 141 4.57 -16.54 0.02
CA GLY A 141 4.67 -17.66 0.96
C GLY A 141 5.57 -17.36 2.17
N ALA A 142 5.90 -16.09 2.43
CA ALA A 142 6.69 -15.68 3.60
C ALA A 142 5.86 -15.65 4.89
N PHE A 143 4.54 -15.47 4.78
CA PHE A 143 3.61 -15.52 5.90
C PHE A 143 2.49 -16.52 5.62
N PRO A 144 2.01 -17.26 6.64
CA PRO A 144 0.83 -18.07 6.47
C PRO A 144 -0.39 -17.18 6.20
N PRO A 145 -1.39 -17.64 5.42
CA PRO A 145 -2.63 -16.91 5.21
C PRO A 145 -3.34 -16.64 6.54
N ALA A 146 -4.07 -15.53 6.62
CA ALA A 146 -4.67 -15.06 7.88
C ALA A 146 -5.63 -16.05 8.54
N ASP A 147 -6.30 -16.88 7.75
CA ASP A 147 -7.19 -17.94 8.17
C ASP A 147 -6.45 -19.12 8.81
N ALA A 148 -5.22 -19.41 8.41
CA ALA A 148 -4.40 -20.46 9.01
C ALA A 148 -3.99 -20.14 10.46
N LEU A 149 -3.84 -18.88 10.82
CA LEU A 149 -3.52 -18.45 12.19
C LEU A 149 -4.72 -18.58 13.15
N ALA A 150 -5.95 -18.49 12.63
CA ALA A 150 -7.17 -18.60 13.44
C ALA A 150 -7.46 -20.05 13.89
N VAL A 151 -6.94 -21.05 13.19
CA VAL A 151 -7.15 -22.47 13.51
C VAL A 151 -6.26 -22.92 14.68
N GLN A 152 -5.02 -22.44 14.74
CA GLN A 152 -4.07 -22.82 15.80
C GLN A 152 -4.46 -22.29 17.19
N SER A 153 -5.23 -21.22 17.26
CA SER A 153 -5.70 -20.64 18.53
C SER A 153 -6.86 -21.44 19.16
N ARG A 154 -7.48 -22.37 18.43
CA ARG A 154 -8.61 -23.18 18.93
C ARG A 154 -8.19 -24.55 19.45
N GLU A 155 -7.00 -25.04 19.09
CA GLU A 155 -6.52 -26.35 19.51
C GLU A 155 -5.76 -26.34 20.84
N SER A 156 -5.33 -25.17 21.33
CA SER A 156 -4.61 -25.05 22.62
C SER A 156 -5.50 -24.80 23.83
N GLY A 157 -6.82 -24.89 23.69
CA GLY A 157 -7.80 -24.56 24.75
C GLY A 157 -8.57 -25.74 25.35
N ASN A 158 -8.22 -27.00 25.06
CA ASN A 158 -8.98 -28.13 25.57
C ASN A 158 -8.07 -29.24 26.16
N ASP A 159 -7.40 -28.88 27.25
CA ASP A 159 -6.81 -29.86 28.17
C ASP A 159 -6.95 -29.30 29.59
N ASP A 160 -8.08 -29.63 30.22
CA ASP A 160 -8.24 -29.68 31.67
C ASP A 160 -9.48 -30.52 32.02
#